data_f7089e8b5f77795019b12b6cfea0a537
#
_entry.id   f7089e8b5f77795019b12b6cfea0a537
#
_cell.length_a   1.000
_cell.length_b   1.000
_cell.length_c   1.000
_cell.angle_alpha   90.00
_cell.angle_beta   90.00
_cell.angle_gamma   90.00
#
_symmetry.space_group_name_H-M   'P 1'
#
loop_
_entity.id
_entity.type
_entity.pdbx_description
1 polymer ?
#
loop_
_entity_poly.entity_id
_entity_poly.type
_entity_poly.pdbx_seq_one_letter_code
_entity_poly.pdbx_strand_id
1 'polypeptide(L)'
;MEITVEKLELSSIDKRLEHLSQEQIIDLMKKYYDGEKVANILEEYEIKISASQLYSIFPPVATEEECVYCGSVMVQPWESKSWSTYINSHKKYCIKCGHEDSQYCYCTHCKEIKEKARLEEIERKKEIIERKKATIASFYDDKKWNLKPENELSLEDRLYLSMILRSSLSENTMYIEPLLDVKGNLAPTEDFEIELIKTLTGRKILVPHVISNINAFDVTYKEDDYLEIVYGIYKVNYRINIEPYDLDYDEMIKRLMYPSLDSNENYKEFCFDMWKKVALNECLQYLLYQMDKVGYSFNPGEKTIRVFEHLLEHFSVSQIYGIIYRAVANSTQRYQAGEITRIHAQNSVITSCESHGQRAIAQGWKLSHYSRIRDLPEAYISQVLYTSVMQIAELGCSEKPTINF
;
A
#
# COMPACT_ATOMS: atom_id res chain seq x y z
N MET A 1 59.46 -4.60 -11.81
CA MET A 1 58.73 -3.79 -12.82
C MET A 1 59.68 -2.70 -13.30
N GLU A 2 59.85 -2.50 -14.61
CA GLU A 2 60.75 -1.49 -15.13
C GLU A 2 60.08 -0.11 -15.09
N ILE A 3 60.50 0.75 -14.14
CA ILE A 3 60.03 2.14 -14.03
C ILE A 3 60.95 2.96 -14.96
N THR A 4 60.37 3.47 -16.06
CA THR A 4 61.09 4.26 -17.08
C THR A 4 60.42 5.62 -17.29
N VAL A 5 61.20 6.63 -17.72
CA VAL A 5 60.70 7.99 -17.99
C VAL A 5 59.55 7.97 -19.01
N GLU A 6 59.61 7.10 -20.02
CA GLU A 6 58.64 7.03 -21.13
C GLU A 6 57.23 6.56 -20.69
N LYS A 7 57.11 5.89 -19.54
CA LYS A 7 55.85 5.38 -19.01
C LYS A 7 55.20 6.31 -18.01
N LEU A 8 55.87 7.39 -17.59
CA LEU A 8 55.38 8.28 -16.55
C LEU A 8 54.83 9.55 -17.16
N GLU A 9 53.70 10.03 -16.63
CA GLU A 9 53.18 11.33 -16.98
C GLU A 9 53.85 12.42 -16.09
N LEU A 10 54.80 13.12 -16.70
CA LEU A 10 55.64 14.08 -15.99
C LEU A 10 55.24 15.54 -16.22
N SER A 11 54.15 15.80 -16.95
CA SER A 11 53.68 17.18 -17.20
C SER A 11 53.12 17.87 -15.96
N SER A 12 52.74 17.10 -14.93
CA SER A 12 52.20 17.61 -13.66
C SER A 12 52.82 16.89 -12.48
N ILE A 13 54.03 17.30 -12.11
CA ILE A 13 54.74 16.73 -10.94
C ILE A 13 54.21 17.39 -9.65
N ASP A 14 54.07 16.58 -8.59
CA ASP A 14 53.67 17.11 -7.26
C ASP A 14 54.72 18.11 -6.77
N LYS A 15 54.28 19.25 -6.19
CA LYS A 15 55.17 20.33 -5.71
C LYS A 15 56.30 19.88 -4.79
N ARG A 16 56.06 18.76 -4.06
CA ARG A 16 57.04 18.16 -3.14
C ARG A 16 58.16 17.44 -3.86
N LEU A 17 58.03 17.17 -5.17
CA LEU A 17 59.05 16.54 -6.03
C LEU A 17 59.66 17.52 -7.05
N GLU A 18 59.18 18.75 -7.16
CA GLU A 18 59.65 19.72 -8.18
C GLU A 18 61.13 20.06 -8.08
N HIS A 19 61.76 19.89 -6.92
CA HIS A 19 63.18 20.13 -6.70
C HIS A 19 64.09 18.96 -7.18
N LEU A 20 63.50 17.83 -7.58
CA LEU A 20 64.22 16.65 -8.06
C LEU A 20 64.26 16.60 -9.59
N SER A 21 65.34 16.07 -10.12
CA SER A 21 65.41 15.75 -11.56
C SER A 21 64.55 14.52 -11.86
N GLN A 22 64.19 14.33 -13.14
CA GLN A 22 63.41 13.14 -13.56
C GLN A 22 64.12 11.86 -13.22
N GLU A 23 65.45 11.80 -13.30
CA GLU A 23 66.27 10.64 -12.93
C GLU A 23 66.21 10.37 -11.43
N GLN A 24 66.23 11.43 -10.61
CA GLN A 24 66.12 11.32 -9.15
C GLN A 24 64.72 10.85 -8.75
N ILE A 25 63.65 11.26 -9.41
CA ILE A 25 62.29 10.80 -9.18
C ILE A 25 62.17 9.32 -9.48
N ILE A 26 62.76 8.85 -10.56
CA ILE A 26 62.77 7.43 -10.93
C ILE A 26 63.57 6.59 -9.92
N ASP A 27 64.71 7.08 -9.46
CA ASP A 27 65.56 6.41 -8.48
C ASP A 27 64.83 6.30 -7.12
N LEU A 28 64.16 7.38 -6.68
CA LEU A 28 63.31 7.42 -5.52
C LEU A 28 62.17 6.40 -5.62
N MET A 29 61.49 6.32 -6.76
CA MET A 29 60.40 5.33 -6.95
C MET A 29 60.91 3.92 -6.93
N LYS A 30 62.07 3.63 -7.57
CA LYS A 30 62.72 2.31 -7.55
C LYS A 30 63.10 1.91 -6.13
N LYS A 31 63.76 2.76 -5.37
CA LYS A 31 64.10 2.51 -3.96
C LYS A 31 62.87 2.20 -3.10
N TYR A 32 61.76 2.93 -3.36
CA TYR A 32 60.49 2.69 -2.61
C TYR A 32 59.93 1.29 -2.89
N TYR A 33 59.87 0.87 -4.16
CA TYR A 33 59.30 -0.44 -4.52
C TYR A 33 60.28 -1.60 -4.33
N ASP A 34 61.59 -1.35 -4.30
CA ASP A 34 62.62 -2.33 -3.94
C ASP A 34 62.69 -2.60 -2.45
N GLY A 35 61.86 -1.90 -1.65
CA GLY A 35 61.66 -2.21 -0.23
C GLY A 35 62.50 -1.42 0.72
N GLU A 36 63.25 -0.40 0.28
CA GLU A 36 64.02 0.46 1.14
C GLU A 36 63.14 1.15 2.21
N LYS A 37 63.75 1.47 3.39
CA LYS A 37 63.01 2.15 4.47
C LYS A 37 62.59 3.55 4.04
N VAL A 38 61.27 3.79 4.07
CA VAL A 38 60.69 5.07 3.57
C VAL A 38 61.27 6.28 4.33
N ALA A 39 61.60 6.13 5.60
CA ALA A 39 62.22 7.22 6.39
C ALA A 39 63.59 7.67 5.80
N ASN A 40 64.43 6.71 5.31
CA ASN A 40 65.69 7.00 4.70
C ASN A 40 65.52 7.74 3.36
N ILE A 41 64.54 7.24 2.57
CA ILE A 41 64.17 7.85 1.28
C ILE A 41 63.69 9.31 1.46
N LEU A 42 62.83 9.57 2.44
CA LEU A 42 62.35 10.92 2.73
C LEU A 42 63.47 11.88 3.17
N GLU A 43 64.45 11.38 3.92
CA GLU A 43 65.62 12.15 4.35
C GLU A 43 66.57 12.40 3.18
N GLU A 44 66.87 11.40 2.38
CA GLU A 44 67.80 11.46 1.23
C GLU A 44 67.33 12.45 0.17
N TYR A 45 65.99 12.48 -0.11
CA TYR A 45 65.42 13.31 -1.15
C TYR A 45 64.74 14.60 -0.58
N GLU A 46 64.92 14.88 0.68
CA GLU A 46 64.36 16.05 1.40
C GLU A 46 62.86 16.26 1.23
N ILE A 47 62.09 15.15 1.24
CA ILE A 47 60.63 15.16 0.99
C ILE A 47 59.89 15.22 2.32
N LYS A 48 59.00 16.24 2.47
CA LYS A 48 58.16 16.43 3.67
C LYS A 48 56.76 15.85 3.46
N ILE A 49 56.60 14.54 3.72
CA ILE A 49 55.32 13.85 3.67
C ILE A 49 55.31 12.68 4.68
N SER A 50 54.15 12.17 5.06
CA SER A 50 54.05 10.97 5.88
C SER A 50 54.53 9.75 5.07
N ALA A 51 55.24 8.84 5.72
CA ALA A 51 55.79 7.63 5.09
C ALA A 51 54.75 6.78 4.40
N SER A 52 53.51 6.75 4.91
CA SER A 52 52.39 6.00 4.33
C SER A 52 51.81 6.61 3.05
N GLN A 53 52.13 7.87 2.78
CA GLN A 53 51.58 8.62 1.62
C GLN A 53 52.60 8.88 0.51
N LEU A 54 53.86 8.44 0.64
CA LEU A 54 54.90 8.73 -0.33
C LEU A 54 54.52 8.30 -1.75
N TYR A 55 53.93 7.15 -1.94
CA TYR A 55 53.50 6.64 -3.25
C TYR A 55 52.42 7.51 -3.91
N SER A 56 51.63 8.24 -3.14
CA SER A 56 50.53 9.07 -3.69
C SER A 56 50.99 10.34 -4.42
N ILE A 57 52.25 10.74 -4.25
CA ILE A 57 52.85 11.88 -4.95
C ILE A 57 53.70 11.48 -6.15
N PHE A 58 53.84 10.18 -6.40
CA PHE A 58 54.58 9.71 -7.58
C PHE A 58 53.86 10.08 -8.87
N PRO A 59 54.63 10.47 -9.93
CA PRO A 59 54.05 10.73 -11.24
C PRO A 59 53.28 9.47 -11.71
N PRO A 60 52.00 9.62 -12.11
CA PRO A 60 51.19 8.47 -12.49
C PRO A 60 51.67 7.87 -13.80
N VAL A 61 51.24 6.65 -14.08
CA VAL A 61 51.57 5.93 -15.32
C VAL A 61 50.62 6.40 -16.43
N ALA A 62 51.17 6.86 -17.56
CA ALA A 62 50.41 7.17 -18.76
C ALA A 62 49.79 5.90 -19.36
N THR A 63 48.56 5.99 -19.81
CA THR A 63 47.89 4.91 -20.55
C THR A 63 47.85 5.23 -22.04
N GLU A 64 47.50 4.25 -22.88
CA GLU A 64 47.23 4.50 -24.30
C GLU A 64 45.87 5.14 -24.58
N GLU A 65 45.06 5.34 -23.55
CA GLU A 65 43.69 5.86 -23.64
C GLU A 65 43.66 7.38 -23.49
N GLU A 66 42.84 8.01 -24.31
CA GLU A 66 42.55 9.43 -24.21
C GLU A 66 41.26 9.70 -23.47
N CYS A 67 41.22 10.83 -22.72
CA CYS A 67 40.02 11.26 -22.02
C CYS A 67 38.92 11.63 -23.02
N VAL A 68 37.76 11.01 -22.88
CA VAL A 68 36.57 11.20 -23.73
C VAL A 68 36.06 12.63 -23.79
N TYR A 69 36.43 13.49 -22.81
CA TYR A 69 35.97 14.87 -22.74
C TYR A 69 36.99 15.89 -23.22
N CYS A 70 38.28 15.70 -22.99
CA CYS A 70 39.28 16.72 -23.30
C CYS A 70 40.46 16.22 -24.17
N GLY A 71 40.45 14.94 -24.60
CA GLY A 71 41.45 14.36 -25.45
C GLY A 71 42.84 14.21 -24.81
N SER A 72 43.01 14.49 -23.52
CA SER A 72 44.29 14.31 -22.83
C SER A 72 44.45 12.86 -22.41
N VAL A 73 45.70 12.43 -22.31
CA VAL A 73 46.04 11.04 -21.90
C VAL A 73 45.43 10.74 -20.52
N MET A 74 44.84 9.57 -20.37
CA MET A 74 44.41 9.03 -19.09
C MET A 74 45.59 8.43 -18.35
N VAL A 75 45.59 8.51 -17.05
CA VAL A 75 46.67 8.02 -16.20
C VAL A 75 46.19 7.08 -15.11
N GLN A 76 47.09 6.21 -14.65
CA GLN A 76 46.84 5.31 -13.53
C GLN A 76 47.72 5.69 -12.34
N PRO A 77 47.14 5.83 -11.10
CA PRO A 77 47.92 6.12 -9.91
C PRO A 77 48.71 4.91 -9.44
N TRP A 78 49.75 5.16 -8.69
CA TRP A 78 50.51 4.14 -7.99
C TRP A 78 49.79 3.69 -6.72
N GLU A 79 50.06 2.41 -6.37
CA GLU A 79 49.62 1.85 -5.07
C GLU A 79 50.80 1.71 -4.10
N SER A 80 50.50 1.52 -2.84
CA SER A 80 51.49 1.28 -1.80
C SER A 80 52.26 -0.03 -2.12
N LYS A 81 53.57 -0.09 -1.80
CA LYS A 81 54.38 -1.28 -1.94
C LYS A 81 53.89 -2.50 -1.16
N SER A 82 52.91 -2.35 -0.28
CA SER A 82 52.26 -3.45 0.43
C SER A 82 51.19 -4.18 -0.39
N TRP A 83 50.83 -3.66 -1.56
CA TRP A 83 49.85 -4.29 -2.46
C TRP A 83 50.53 -5.25 -3.43
N SER A 84 49.83 -6.26 -3.92
CA SER A 84 50.33 -7.23 -4.88
C SER A 84 50.66 -6.65 -6.25
N THR A 85 50.02 -5.54 -6.59
CA THR A 85 50.25 -4.79 -7.82
C THR A 85 50.53 -3.32 -7.47
N TYR A 86 51.61 -2.76 -8.02
CA TYR A 86 52.02 -1.38 -7.69
C TYR A 86 51.28 -0.31 -8.48
N ILE A 87 50.55 -0.67 -9.51
CA ILE A 87 49.72 0.22 -10.32
C ILE A 87 48.26 -0.16 -10.10
N ASN A 88 47.44 0.86 -9.79
CA ASN A 88 46.00 0.65 -9.70
C ASN A 88 45.41 0.59 -11.10
N SER A 89 45.36 -0.62 -11.68
CA SER A 89 44.81 -0.85 -13.01
C SER A 89 43.30 -0.62 -13.12
N HIS A 90 42.60 -0.52 -11.97
CA HIS A 90 41.17 -0.30 -11.93
C HIS A 90 40.80 1.18 -11.81
N LYS A 91 41.75 2.09 -11.56
CA LYS A 91 41.51 3.52 -11.44
C LYS A 91 42.26 4.28 -12.52
N LYS A 92 41.53 4.79 -13.50
CA LYS A 92 42.07 5.69 -14.53
C LYS A 92 41.44 7.06 -14.35
N TYR A 93 42.27 8.11 -14.47
CA TYR A 93 41.76 9.48 -14.38
C TYR A 93 42.52 10.41 -15.36
N CYS A 94 41.89 11.50 -15.73
CA CYS A 94 42.46 12.55 -16.54
C CYS A 94 43.06 13.64 -15.68
N ILE A 95 44.33 13.93 -15.82
CA ILE A 95 45.00 15.04 -15.05
C ILE A 95 44.40 16.39 -15.38
N LYS A 96 44.01 16.64 -16.64
CA LYS A 96 43.54 17.93 -17.11
C LYS A 96 42.12 18.29 -16.63
N CYS A 97 41.16 17.39 -16.73
CA CYS A 97 39.76 17.67 -16.39
C CYS A 97 39.25 16.90 -15.16
N GLY A 98 40.07 16.07 -14.54
CA GLY A 98 39.67 15.26 -13.37
C GLY A 98 38.64 14.15 -13.67
N HIS A 99 38.44 13.82 -14.95
CA HIS A 99 37.54 12.72 -15.30
C HIS A 99 38.14 11.40 -14.85
N GLU A 100 37.36 10.59 -14.15
CA GLU A 100 37.69 9.20 -13.78
C GLU A 100 36.86 8.24 -14.61
N ASP A 101 37.50 7.15 -15.08
CA ASP A 101 36.78 6.05 -15.74
C ASP A 101 36.03 5.21 -14.68
N SER A 102 34.97 5.79 -14.16
CA SER A 102 34.16 5.24 -13.09
C SER A 102 32.75 5.84 -13.12
N GLN A 103 31.75 5.00 -12.82
CA GLN A 103 30.36 5.46 -12.64
C GLN A 103 30.21 6.51 -11.52
N TYR A 104 31.19 6.60 -10.62
CA TYR A 104 31.22 7.56 -9.51
C TYR A 104 32.05 8.82 -9.82
N CYS A 105 32.41 9.04 -11.07
CA CYS A 105 33.14 10.25 -11.44
C CYS A 105 32.34 11.52 -11.12
N TYR A 106 33.03 12.50 -10.51
CA TYR A 106 32.47 13.80 -10.11
C TYR A 106 33.13 14.99 -10.84
N CYS A 107 33.81 14.76 -11.96
CA CYS A 107 34.31 15.87 -12.78
C CYS A 107 33.15 16.73 -13.30
N THR A 108 33.43 17.97 -13.75
CA THR A 108 32.42 18.92 -14.23
C THR A 108 31.54 18.30 -15.33
N HIS A 109 32.13 17.67 -16.31
CA HIS A 109 31.39 17.03 -17.41
C HIS A 109 30.45 15.93 -16.95
N CYS A 110 30.92 15.03 -16.05
CA CYS A 110 30.09 13.95 -15.54
C CYS A 110 28.95 14.49 -14.64
N LYS A 111 29.19 15.56 -13.89
CA LYS A 111 28.12 16.23 -13.12
C LYS A 111 27.07 16.83 -14.03
N GLU A 112 27.46 17.52 -15.08
CA GLU A 112 26.54 18.12 -16.05
C GLU A 112 25.67 17.06 -16.75
N ILE A 113 26.27 15.95 -17.18
CA ILE A 113 25.52 14.85 -17.81
C ILE A 113 24.53 14.22 -16.85
N LYS A 114 24.96 13.93 -15.59
CA LYS A 114 24.08 13.38 -14.55
C LYS A 114 22.93 14.33 -14.22
N GLU A 115 23.19 15.63 -14.13
CA GLU A 115 22.13 16.61 -13.83
C GLU A 115 21.18 16.76 -15.01
N LYS A 116 21.67 16.78 -16.25
CA LYS A 116 20.80 16.78 -17.43
C LYS A 116 19.90 15.56 -17.48
N ALA A 117 20.43 14.35 -17.29
CA ALA A 117 19.64 13.12 -17.24
C ALA A 117 18.61 13.12 -16.10
N ARG A 118 18.96 13.71 -14.96
CA ARG A 118 18.03 13.89 -13.82
C ARG A 118 16.88 14.83 -14.18
N LEU A 119 17.18 15.95 -14.83
CA LEU A 119 16.16 16.92 -15.27
C LEU A 119 15.22 16.30 -16.32
N GLU A 120 15.77 15.60 -17.30
CA GLU A 120 14.98 14.87 -18.31
C GLU A 120 14.06 13.82 -17.68
N GLU A 121 14.54 13.10 -16.67
CA GLU A 121 13.71 12.10 -15.96
C GLU A 121 12.59 12.77 -15.13
N ILE A 122 12.87 13.92 -14.52
CA ILE A 122 11.84 14.70 -13.80
C ILE A 122 10.78 15.20 -14.78
N GLU A 123 11.17 15.72 -15.93
CA GLU A 123 10.24 16.20 -16.96
C GLU A 123 9.37 15.07 -17.49
N ARG A 124 9.99 13.95 -17.83
CA ARG A 124 9.26 12.74 -18.27
C ARG A 124 8.22 12.27 -17.24
N LYS A 125 8.58 12.28 -15.93
CA LYS A 125 7.65 11.94 -14.85
C LYS A 125 6.48 12.92 -14.77
N LYS A 126 6.74 14.21 -14.94
CA LYS A 126 5.69 15.23 -14.97
C LYS A 126 4.72 15.01 -16.14
N GLU A 127 5.23 14.77 -17.34
CA GLU A 127 4.41 14.49 -18.52
C GLU A 127 3.50 13.28 -18.32
N ILE A 128 4.03 12.19 -17.75
CA ILE A 128 3.23 11.00 -17.43
C ILE A 128 2.11 11.33 -16.44
N ILE A 129 2.40 12.09 -15.39
CA ILE A 129 1.41 12.50 -14.39
C ILE A 129 0.34 13.39 -15.01
N GLU A 130 0.72 14.38 -15.82
CA GLU A 130 -0.25 15.28 -16.45
C GLU A 130 -1.11 14.56 -17.50
N ARG A 131 -0.53 13.64 -18.28
CA ARG A 131 -1.30 12.77 -19.18
C ARG A 131 -2.33 11.94 -18.41
N LYS A 132 -1.92 11.32 -17.28
CA LYS A 132 -2.81 10.54 -16.43
C LYS A 132 -3.95 11.38 -15.86
N LYS A 133 -3.66 12.58 -15.34
CA LYS A 133 -4.67 13.53 -14.85
C LYS A 133 -5.68 13.91 -15.95
N ALA A 134 -5.19 14.27 -17.12
CA ALA A 134 -6.04 14.64 -18.25
C ALA A 134 -6.96 13.49 -18.67
N THR A 135 -6.44 12.27 -18.71
CA THR A 135 -7.23 11.06 -19.02
C THR A 135 -8.34 10.83 -17.99
N ILE A 136 -8.02 10.87 -16.70
CA ILE A 136 -8.98 10.70 -15.60
C ILE A 136 -10.06 11.81 -15.67
N ALA A 137 -9.65 13.07 -15.81
CA ALA A 137 -10.55 14.21 -15.91
C ALA A 137 -11.49 14.09 -17.12
N SER A 138 -10.97 13.66 -18.27
CA SER A 138 -11.80 13.44 -19.47
C SER A 138 -12.76 12.28 -19.31
N PHE A 139 -12.38 11.19 -18.63
CA PHE A 139 -13.24 10.03 -18.45
C PHE A 139 -14.36 10.30 -17.43
N TYR A 140 -14.04 10.92 -16.30
CA TYR A 140 -14.98 11.21 -15.22
C TYR A 140 -15.59 12.62 -15.29
N ASP A 141 -15.55 13.25 -16.46
CA ASP A 141 -16.26 14.53 -16.73
C ASP A 141 -17.75 14.36 -16.44
N ASP A 142 -18.32 15.26 -15.62
CA ASP A 142 -19.72 15.24 -15.21
C ASP A 142 -20.69 15.15 -16.39
N LYS A 143 -20.36 15.79 -17.49
CA LYS A 143 -21.19 15.82 -18.71
C LYS A 143 -21.30 14.46 -19.43
N LYS A 144 -20.40 13.53 -19.11
CA LYS A 144 -20.37 12.19 -19.72
C LYS A 144 -21.17 11.15 -18.93
N TRP A 145 -21.64 11.51 -17.74
CA TRP A 145 -22.34 10.61 -16.84
C TRP A 145 -23.78 11.08 -16.66
N ASN A 146 -24.75 10.30 -17.17
CA ASN A 146 -26.15 10.60 -16.96
C ASN A 146 -26.46 10.49 -15.47
N LEU A 147 -27.05 11.54 -14.90
CA LEU A 147 -27.55 11.54 -13.53
C LEU A 147 -28.67 10.50 -13.40
N LYS A 148 -28.72 9.83 -12.27
CA LYS A 148 -29.78 8.89 -11.93
C LYS A 148 -30.88 9.64 -11.17
N PRO A 149 -32.14 9.59 -11.61
CA PRO A 149 -33.24 10.26 -10.89
C PRO A 149 -33.38 9.71 -9.46
N GLU A 150 -33.53 10.57 -8.46
CA GLU A 150 -33.68 10.17 -7.04
C GLU A 150 -34.85 9.20 -6.82
N ASN A 151 -35.95 9.36 -7.57
CA ASN A 151 -37.13 8.51 -7.44
C ASN A 151 -36.96 7.10 -8.02
N GLU A 152 -35.92 6.85 -8.81
CA GLU A 152 -35.57 5.52 -9.33
C GLU A 152 -34.68 4.69 -8.42
N LEU A 153 -34.24 5.26 -7.28
CA LEU A 153 -33.42 4.55 -6.33
C LEU A 153 -34.25 3.48 -5.60
N SER A 154 -33.73 2.23 -5.61
CA SER A 154 -34.31 1.14 -4.85
C SER A 154 -34.17 1.34 -3.33
N LEU A 155 -34.88 0.55 -2.52
CA LEU A 155 -34.73 0.53 -1.07
C LEU A 155 -33.30 0.21 -0.65
N GLU A 156 -32.67 -0.74 -1.36
CA GLU A 156 -31.27 -1.13 -1.13
C GLU A 156 -30.31 0.02 -1.46
N ASP A 157 -30.49 0.71 -2.60
CA ASP A 157 -29.68 1.88 -2.98
C ASP A 157 -29.75 2.97 -1.90
N ARG A 158 -30.95 3.24 -1.38
CA ARG A 158 -31.18 4.27 -0.36
C ARG A 158 -30.53 3.89 0.98
N LEU A 159 -30.62 2.63 1.39
CA LEU A 159 -29.99 2.14 2.61
C LEU A 159 -28.46 2.22 2.51
N TYR A 160 -27.88 1.70 1.43
CA TYR A 160 -26.43 1.68 1.23
C TYR A 160 -25.86 3.09 1.10
N LEU A 161 -26.56 3.95 0.37
CA LEU A 161 -26.16 5.34 0.21
C LEU A 161 -26.26 6.11 1.53
N SER A 162 -27.30 5.91 2.33
CA SER A 162 -27.43 6.50 3.67
C SER A 162 -26.24 6.16 4.56
N MET A 163 -25.82 4.89 4.57
CA MET A 163 -24.64 4.45 5.30
C MET A 163 -23.36 5.19 4.84
N ILE A 164 -23.11 5.27 3.52
CA ILE A 164 -21.95 5.97 2.96
C ILE A 164 -21.98 7.46 3.27
N LEU A 165 -23.12 8.12 3.11
CA LEU A 165 -23.27 9.55 3.38
C LEU A 165 -23.03 9.87 4.86
N ARG A 166 -23.52 9.05 5.77
CA ARG A 166 -23.34 9.27 7.21
C ARG A 166 -21.94 8.98 7.71
N SER A 167 -21.18 8.19 6.99
CA SER A 167 -19.80 7.83 7.37
C SER A 167 -18.74 8.73 6.74
N SER A 168 -18.98 9.24 5.52
CA SER A 168 -17.90 9.78 4.67
C SER A 168 -18.29 10.99 3.83
N LEU A 169 -19.45 11.61 4.06
CA LEU A 169 -19.82 12.83 3.34
C LEU A 169 -18.86 13.96 3.70
N SER A 170 -18.34 14.66 2.69
CA SER A 170 -17.50 15.84 2.89
C SER A 170 -18.26 16.98 3.61
N GLU A 171 -17.55 17.86 4.29
CA GLU A 171 -18.14 18.98 5.02
C GLU A 171 -18.99 19.92 4.15
N ASN A 172 -18.62 20.05 2.87
CA ASN A 172 -19.36 20.86 1.90
C ASN A 172 -20.50 20.09 1.19
N THR A 173 -20.77 18.86 1.58
CA THR A 173 -21.79 17.95 1.03
C THR A 173 -21.68 17.58 -0.46
N MET A 174 -20.62 18.03 -1.14
CA MET A 174 -20.47 17.89 -2.59
C MET A 174 -19.92 16.54 -3.07
N TYR A 175 -19.20 15.83 -2.19
CA TYR A 175 -18.59 14.55 -2.52
C TYR A 175 -18.41 13.68 -1.28
N ILE A 176 -18.09 12.43 -1.50
CA ILE A 176 -17.77 11.45 -0.46
C ILE A 176 -16.26 11.34 -0.36
N GLU A 177 -15.75 11.45 0.86
CA GLU A 177 -14.33 11.27 1.17
C GLU A 177 -13.89 9.81 0.95
N PRO A 178 -12.58 9.53 0.80
CA PRO A 178 -12.08 8.18 0.67
C PRO A 178 -12.55 7.27 1.81
N LEU A 179 -13.16 6.15 1.47
CA LEU A 179 -13.72 5.22 2.46
C LEU A 179 -12.66 4.55 3.32
N LEU A 180 -11.38 4.61 2.91
CA LEU A 180 -10.24 4.14 3.70
C LEU A 180 -10.08 4.93 5.01
N ASP A 181 -10.54 6.18 5.06
CA ASP A 181 -10.38 7.09 6.20
C ASP A 181 -11.54 7.01 7.20
N VAL A 182 -12.53 6.14 6.95
CA VAL A 182 -13.70 5.95 7.82
C VAL A 182 -13.27 5.37 9.16
N LYS A 183 -13.76 5.99 10.23
CA LYS A 183 -13.57 5.46 11.59
C LYS A 183 -14.63 4.41 11.88
N GLY A 184 -14.24 3.14 11.87
CA GLY A 184 -15.15 2.01 12.06
C GLY A 184 -15.40 1.25 10.75
N ASN A 185 -16.28 0.28 10.80
CA ASN A 185 -16.58 -0.60 9.66
C ASN A 185 -17.90 -0.14 9.00
N LEU A 186 -17.91 -0.05 7.69
CA LEU A 186 -19.14 0.21 6.94
C LEU A 186 -20.10 -0.97 7.04
N ALA A 187 -19.58 -2.18 6.93
CA ALA A 187 -20.33 -3.43 7.12
C ALA A 187 -19.58 -4.40 8.07
N PRO A 188 -20.24 -5.42 8.64
CA PRO A 188 -19.61 -6.34 9.58
C PRO A 188 -18.47 -7.17 8.98
N THR A 189 -18.53 -7.49 7.68
CA THR A 189 -17.49 -8.26 6.98
C THR A 189 -16.98 -7.46 5.77
N GLU A 190 -15.71 -7.65 5.41
CA GLU A 190 -15.08 -7.00 4.26
C GLU A 190 -15.79 -7.38 2.94
N ASP A 191 -16.17 -8.65 2.78
CA ASP A 191 -16.89 -9.09 1.57
C ASP A 191 -18.21 -8.35 1.40
N PHE A 192 -18.95 -8.15 2.48
CA PHE A 192 -20.22 -7.40 2.44
C PHE A 192 -19.98 -5.92 2.20
N GLU A 193 -18.94 -5.34 2.75
CA GLU A 193 -18.53 -3.96 2.51
C GLU A 193 -18.18 -3.72 1.03
N ILE A 194 -17.38 -4.61 0.44
CA ILE A 194 -17.05 -4.59 -1.00
C ILE A 194 -18.32 -4.72 -1.85
N GLU A 195 -19.23 -5.60 -1.48
CA GLU A 195 -20.51 -5.78 -2.17
C GLU A 195 -21.34 -4.49 -2.17
N LEU A 196 -21.49 -3.82 -1.02
CA LEU A 196 -22.20 -2.54 -0.89
C LEU A 196 -21.64 -1.48 -1.83
N ILE A 197 -20.32 -1.28 -1.80
CA ILE A 197 -19.66 -0.26 -2.62
C ILE A 197 -19.80 -0.61 -4.10
N LYS A 198 -19.57 -1.87 -4.47
CA LYS A 198 -19.71 -2.35 -5.86
C LYS A 198 -21.15 -2.23 -6.38
N THR A 199 -22.15 -2.42 -5.54
CA THR A 199 -23.56 -2.23 -5.91
C THR A 199 -23.82 -0.77 -6.30
N LEU A 200 -23.42 0.18 -5.47
CA LEU A 200 -23.61 1.61 -5.74
C LEU A 200 -22.80 2.10 -6.95
N THR A 201 -21.55 1.66 -7.08
CA THR A 201 -20.69 2.03 -8.22
C THR A 201 -21.12 1.36 -9.52
N GLY A 202 -21.51 0.08 -9.48
CA GLY A 202 -22.00 -0.66 -10.63
C GLY A 202 -23.33 -0.09 -11.19
N ARG A 203 -24.19 0.39 -10.30
CA ARG A 203 -25.43 1.11 -10.65
C ARG A 203 -25.19 2.58 -11.02
N LYS A 204 -23.94 3.06 -11.01
CA LYS A 204 -23.53 4.43 -11.31
C LYS A 204 -24.18 5.48 -10.39
N ILE A 205 -24.53 5.11 -9.16
CA ILE A 205 -25.03 6.00 -8.11
C ILE A 205 -23.86 6.77 -7.51
N LEU A 206 -22.75 6.06 -7.27
CA LEU A 206 -21.46 6.63 -6.92
C LEU A 206 -20.50 6.50 -8.10
N VAL A 207 -19.86 7.60 -8.45
CA VAL A 207 -18.87 7.68 -9.54
C VAL A 207 -17.59 8.29 -8.99
N PRO A 208 -16.38 7.76 -9.31
CA PRO A 208 -15.14 8.37 -8.90
C PRO A 208 -15.07 9.86 -9.26
N HIS A 209 -14.67 10.68 -8.30
CA HIS A 209 -14.57 12.13 -8.49
C HIS A 209 -13.16 12.54 -8.93
N VAL A 210 -13.06 13.51 -9.82
CA VAL A 210 -11.80 14.02 -10.39
C VAL A 210 -10.85 14.64 -9.37
N ILE A 211 -11.34 15.02 -8.16
CA ILE A 211 -10.52 15.52 -7.06
C ILE A 211 -9.71 14.42 -6.36
N SER A 212 -10.02 13.16 -6.63
CA SER A 212 -9.34 12.03 -6.01
C SER A 212 -7.84 12.08 -6.23
N ASN A 213 -7.09 11.54 -5.28
CA ASN A 213 -5.65 11.38 -5.46
C ASN A 213 -5.35 10.56 -6.71
N ILE A 214 -4.47 11.06 -7.58
CA ILE A 214 -4.09 10.40 -8.84
C ILE A 214 -3.55 8.98 -8.65
N ASN A 215 -2.95 8.69 -7.48
CA ASN A 215 -2.44 7.37 -7.13
C ASN A 215 -3.56 6.37 -6.75
N ALA A 216 -4.78 6.82 -6.62
CA ALA A 216 -5.94 5.95 -6.44
C ALA A 216 -6.41 5.30 -7.74
N PHE A 217 -5.87 5.72 -8.88
CA PHE A 217 -6.20 5.19 -10.20
C PHE A 217 -5.01 4.49 -10.83
N ASP A 218 -5.27 3.43 -11.57
CA ASP A 218 -4.34 2.81 -12.51
C ASP A 218 -4.89 2.96 -13.91
N VAL A 219 -4.10 3.60 -14.80
CA VAL A 219 -4.48 3.87 -16.20
C VAL A 219 -3.55 3.10 -17.11
N THR A 220 -4.10 2.19 -17.88
CA THR A 220 -3.38 1.44 -18.91
C THR A 220 -3.59 2.11 -20.27
N TYR A 221 -2.50 2.34 -21.00
CA TYR A 221 -2.51 2.93 -22.32
C TYR A 221 -2.17 1.89 -23.38
N LYS A 222 -2.81 2.02 -24.54
CA LYS A 222 -2.43 1.31 -25.76
C LYS A 222 -2.20 2.37 -26.85
N GLU A 223 -0.95 2.46 -27.34
CA GLU A 223 -0.52 3.52 -28.25
C GLU A 223 -0.76 4.91 -27.61
N ASP A 224 -1.51 5.79 -28.26
CA ASP A 224 -1.80 7.13 -27.76
C ASP A 224 -3.12 7.27 -27.00
N ASP A 225 -3.93 6.22 -26.95
CA ASP A 225 -5.22 6.21 -26.25
C ASP A 225 -5.16 5.37 -24.96
N TYR A 226 -6.11 5.62 -24.03
CA TYR A 226 -6.24 4.76 -22.86
C TYR A 226 -6.99 3.47 -23.21
N LEU A 227 -6.54 2.35 -22.63
CA LEU A 227 -7.20 1.05 -22.78
C LEU A 227 -8.19 0.81 -21.64
N GLU A 228 -7.77 1.13 -20.39
CA GLU A 228 -8.54 0.83 -19.19
C GLU A 228 -8.18 1.81 -18.07
N ILE A 229 -9.17 2.16 -17.25
CA ILE A 229 -9.00 2.89 -15.99
C ILE A 229 -9.55 2.03 -14.86
N VAL A 230 -8.66 1.61 -13.95
CA VAL A 230 -9.01 0.90 -12.73
C VAL A 230 -8.78 1.83 -11.54
N TYR A 231 -9.58 1.71 -10.50
CA TYR A 231 -9.41 2.53 -9.29
C TYR A 231 -9.59 1.71 -8.00
N GLY A 232 -8.92 2.14 -6.96
CA GLY A 232 -9.10 1.59 -5.62
C GLY A 232 -10.40 2.08 -5.00
N ILE A 233 -11.37 1.18 -4.83
CA ILE A 233 -12.73 1.52 -4.34
C ILE A 233 -12.75 2.23 -2.98
N TYR A 234 -11.76 2.02 -2.14
CA TYR A 234 -11.60 2.70 -0.85
C TYR A 234 -10.78 3.99 -0.91
N LYS A 235 -10.05 4.24 -2.03
CA LYS A 235 -9.04 5.30 -2.13
C LYS A 235 -9.51 6.53 -2.88
N VAL A 236 -10.57 6.40 -3.65
CA VAL A 236 -11.12 7.51 -4.44
C VAL A 236 -12.15 8.29 -3.64
N ASN A 237 -12.24 9.58 -3.92
CA ASN A 237 -13.43 10.35 -3.59
C ASN A 237 -14.54 9.98 -4.56
N TYR A 238 -15.78 9.94 -4.09
CA TYR A 238 -16.91 9.67 -4.96
C TYR A 238 -17.78 10.90 -5.15
N ARG A 239 -18.28 11.09 -6.36
CA ARG A 239 -19.36 11.99 -6.67
C ARG A 239 -20.68 11.27 -6.50
N ILE A 240 -21.68 11.95 -5.95
CA ILE A 240 -23.07 11.50 -5.87
C ILE A 240 -23.71 11.79 -7.24
N ASN A 241 -23.97 10.74 -8.03
CA ASN A 241 -24.45 10.87 -9.38
C ASN A 241 -25.99 10.75 -9.45
N ILE A 242 -26.68 11.58 -8.66
CA ILE A 242 -28.13 11.58 -8.51
C ILE A 242 -28.68 12.96 -8.83
N GLU A 243 -29.82 13.00 -9.51
CA GLU A 243 -30.59 14.19 -9.78
C GLU A 243 -31.77 14.28 -8.79
N PRO A 244 -31.86 15.37 -7.98
CA PRO A 244 -32.97 15.57 -7.06
C PRO A 244 -34.29 15.75 -7.83
N TYR A 245 -35.38 15.17 -7.32
CA TYR A 245 -36.69 15.27 -7.96
C TYR A 245 -37.32 16.68 -7.83
N ASP A 246 -36.87 17.48 -6.86
CA ASP A 246 -37.33 18.82 -6.54
C ASP A 246 -36.32 19.92 -6.89
N LEU A 247 -35.24 19.58 -7.56
CA LEU A 247 -34.11 20.45 -7.91
C LEU A 247 -33.34 21.01 -6.70
N ASP A 248 -33.64 20.55 -5.49
CA ASP A 248 -32.95 20.94 -4.25
C ASP A 248 -31.94 19.85 -3.83
N TYR A 249 -30.67 20.12 -4.07
CA TYR A 249 -29.59 19.18 -3.78
C TYR A 249 -29.42 18.95 -2.26
N ASP A 250 -29.50 19.99 -1.45
CA ASP A 250 -29.29 19.89 0.00
C ASP A 250 -30.44 19.11 0.66
N GLU A 251 -31.66 19.30 0.22
CA GLU A 251 -32.81 18.52 0.71
C GLU A 251 -32.73 17.06 0.21
N MET A 252 -32.27 16.81 -1.01
CA MET A 252 -31.98 15.44 -1.47
C MET A 252 -30.95 14.76 -0.57
N ILE A 253 -29.82 15.41 -0.24
CA ILE A 253 -28.80 14.83 0.65
C ILE A 253 -29.41 14.49 2.02
N LYS A 254 -30.23 15.33 2.59
CA LYS A 254 -30.92 15.04 3.87
C LYS A 254 -31.84 13.83 3.76
N ARG A 255 -32.64 13.72 2.69
CA ARG A 255 -33.52 12.57 2.46
C ARG A 255 -32.72 11.28 2.26
N LEU A 256 -31.57 11.35 1.59
CA LEU A 256 -30.70 10.18 1.36
C LEU A 256 -29.93 9.77 2.62
N MET A 257 -29.56 10.73 3.49
CA MET A 257 -28.95 10.43 4.77
C MET A 257 -29.91 9.77 5.77
N TYR A 258 -31.19 10.16 5.71
CA TYR A 258 -32.22 9.69 6.63
C TYR A 258 -33.46 9.22 5.83
N PRO A 259 -33.33 8.10 5.10
CA PRO A 259 -34.39 7.66 4.22
C PRO A 259 -35.61 7.17 5.00
N SER A 260 -36.79 7.69 4.67
CA SER A 260 -38.09 7.16 5.10
C SER A 260 -38.53 6.11 4.07
N LEU A 261 -38.42 4.83 4.43
CA LEU A 261 -38.67 3.71 3.54
C LEU A 261 -40.04 3.05 3.74
N ASP A 262 -40.71 3.38 4.84
CA ASP A 262 -41.95 2.79 5.34
C ASP A 262 -43.18 3.00 4.43
N SER A 263 -43.10 3.97 3.53
CA SER A 263 -44.16 4.22 2.52
C SER A 263 -44.13 3.24 1.33
N ASN A 264 -43.08 2.40 1.23
CA ASN A 264 -42.97 1.42 0.14
C ASN A 264 -43.70 0.12 0.48
N GLU A 265 -44.48 -0.42 -0.46
CA GLU A 265 -45.25 -1.65 -0.28
C GLU A 265 -44.38 -2.86 0.12
N ASN A 266 -43.14 -2.93 -0.39
CA ASN A 266 -42.18 -4.00 -0.11
C ASN A 266 -41.29 -3.73 1.12
N TYR A 267 -41.54 -2.67 1.88
CA TYR A 267 -40.67 -2.24 2.99
C TYR A 267 -40.42 -3.35 4.02
N LYS A 268 -41.46 -4.04 4.49
CA LYS A 268 -41.31 -5.06 5.51
C LYS A 268 -40.50 -6.27 5.04
N GLU A 269 -40.74 -6.71 3.81
CA GLU A 269 -40.01 -7.83 3.22
C GLU A 269 -38.53 -7.45 3.00
N PHE A 270 -38.28 -6.26 2.44
CA PHE A 270 -36.93 -5.71 2.31
C PHE A 270 -36.19 -5.62 3.65
N CYS A 271 -36.81 -5.04 4.68
CA CYS A 271 -36.21 -4.93 5.99
C CYS A 271 -35.90 -6.31 6.61
N PHE A 272 -36.81 -7.27 6.48
CA PHE A 272 -36.60 -8.62 6.97
C PHE A 272 -35.44 -9.32 6.28
N ASP A 273 -35.35 -9.24 4.98
CA ASP A 273 -34.24 -9.86 4.22
C ASP A 273 -32.92 -9.15 4.51
N MET A 274 -32.91 -7.83 4.61
CA MET A 274 -31.72 -7.07 4.97
C MET A 274 -31.29 -7.34 6.42
N TRP A 275 -32.23 -7.46 7.35
CA TRP A 275 -31.92 -7.85 8.74
C TRP A 275 -31.24 -9.23 8.78
N LYS A 276 -31.75 -10.24 8.06
CA LYS A 276 -31.09 -11.54 7.95
C LYS A 276 -29.67 -11.42 7.40
N LYS A 277 -29.48 -10.63 6.34
CA LYS A 277 -28.19 -10.43 5.71
C LYS A 277 -27.18 -9.75 6.65
N VAL A 278 -27.58 -8.68 7.33
CA VAL A 278 -26.75 -7.99 8.30
C VAL A 278 -26.43 -8.90 9.50
N ALA A 279 -27.44 -9.57 10.07
CA ALA A 279 -27.29 -10.50 11.19
C ALA A 279 -26.34 -11.66 10.87
N LEU A 280 -26.43 -12.23 9.66
CA LEU A 280 -25.49 -13.26 9.18
C LEU A 280 -24.05 -12.74 9.19
N ASN A 281 -23.83 -11.56 8.63
CA ASN A 281 -22.50 -10.96 8.56
C ASN A 281 -21.95 -10.57 9.94
N GLU A 282 -22.79 -10.16 10.89
CA GLU A 282 -22.41 -9.95 12.30
C GLU A 282 -21.97 -11.28 12.96
N CYS A 283 -22.67 -12.36 12.70
CA CYS A 283 -22.27 -13.69 13.19
C CYS A 283 -20.93 -14.14 12.59
N LEU A 284 -20.72 -13.92 11.29
CA LEU A 284 -19.47 -14.25 10.60
C LEU A 284 -18.30 -13.39 11.13
N GLN A 285 -18.51 -12.11 11.33
CA GLN A 285 -17.51 -11.22 11.92
C GLN A 285 -17.08 -11.69 13.30
N TYR A 286 -18.05 -12.03 14.16
CA TYR A 286 -17.76 -12.54 15.50
C TYR A 286 -17.04 -13.89 15.48
N LEU A 287 -17.43 -14.80 14.57
CA LEU A 287 -16.76 -16.08 14.37
C LEU A 287 -15.29 -15.85 13.99
N LEU A 288 -15.03 -15.05 12.96
CA LEU A 288 -13.68 -14.76 12.48
C LEU A 288 -12.81 -14.15 13.58
N TYR A 289 -13.35 -13.20 14.32
CA TYR A 289 -12.66 -12.61 15.46
C TYR A 289 -12.31 -13.65 16.55
N GLN A 290 -13.24 -14.52 16.93
CA GLN A 290 -12.98 -15.53 17.95
C GLN A 290 -11.99 -16.60 17.47
N MET A 291 -12.03 -16.94 16.18
CA MET A 291 -11.08 -17.87 15.56
C MET A 291 -9.66 -17.27 15.52
N ASP A 292 -9.55 -16.03 15.10
CA ASP A 292 -8.26 -15.30 15.04
C ASP A 292 -7.63 -15.17 16.42
N LYS A 293 -8.42 -14.84 17.44
CA LYS A 293 -7.96 -14.68 18.83
C LYS A 293 -7.29 -15.92 19.41
N VAL A 294 -7.64 -17.11 18.94
CA VAL A 294 -7.00 -18.38 19.31
C VAL A 294 -5.99 -18.85 18.25
N GLY A 295 -5.72 -18.02 17.26
CA GLY A 295 -4.75 -18.24 16.20
C GLY A 295 -5.22 -19.25 15.15
N TYR A 296 -6.52 -19.45 14.95
CA TYR A 296 -7.05 -20.27 13.87
C TYR A 296 -7.21 -19.41 12.60
N SER A 297 -6.65 -19.89 11.48
CA SER A 297 -6.87 -19.28 10.16
C SER A 297 -8.09 -19.95 9.53
N PHE A 298 -9.16 -19.20 9.34
CA PHE A 298 -10.45 -19.74 8.88
C PHE A 298 -11.07 -18.84 7.81
N ASN A 299 -11.57 -19.45 6.76
CA ASN A 299 -12.34 -18.77 5.73
C ASN A 299 -13.74 -19.37 5.66
N PRO A 300 -14.81 -18.59 5.92
CA PRO A 300 -16.18 -19.07 5.86
C PRO A 300 -16.56 -19.58 4.46
N GLY A 301 -16.99 -20.83 4.38
CA GLY A 301 -17.52 -21.42 3.15
C GLY A 301 -19.04 -21.61 3.22
N GLU A 302 -19.65 -22.14 2.17
CA GLU A 302 -21.09 -22.37 2.07
C GLU A 302 -21.71 -23.12 3.26
N LYS A 303 -20.98 -24.09 3.83
CA LYS A 303 -21.46 -24.78 5.03
C LYS A 303 -21.61 -23.84 6.21
N THR A 304 -20.66 -22.94 6.40
CA THR A 304 -20.70 -21.96 7.49
C THR A 304 -21.91 -21.03 7.35
N ILE A 305 -22.12 -20.52 6.14
CA ILE A 305 -23.26 -19.66 5.82
C ILE A 305 -24.58 -20.37 6.13
N ARG A 306 -24.80 -21.56 5.58
CA ARG A 306 -26.02 -22.33 5.82
C ARG A 306 -26.28 -22.65 7.30
N VAL A 307 -25.22 -22.93 8.07
CA VAL A 307 -25.35 -23.17 9.51
C VAL A 307 -25.87 -21.94 10.23
N PHE A 308 -25.29 -20.76 9.94
CA PHE A 308 -25.73 -19.54 10.59
C PHE A 308 -27.07 -19.01 10.10
N GLU A 309 -27.39 -19.16 8.83
CA GLU A 309 -28.74 -18.88 8.31
C GLU A 309 -29.79 -19.69 9.07
N HIS A 310 -29.57 -21.00 9.21
CA HIS A 310 -30.47 -21.87 9.98
C HIS A 310 -30.53 -21.46 11.46
N LEU A 311 -29.41 -21.09 12.09
CA LEU A 311 -29.45 -20.65 13.49
C LEU A 311 -30.21 -19.34 13.65
N LEU A 312 -30.14 -18.41 12.69
CA LEU A 312 -30.85 -17.13 12.70
C LEU A 312 -32.39 -17.28 12.55
N GLU A 313 -32.88 -18.39 12.03
CA GLU A 313 -34.32 -18.71 12.06
C GLU A 313 -34.85 -18.91 13.50
N HIS A 314 -33.97 -19.29 14.43
CA HIS A 314 -34.34 -19.67 15.79
C HIS A 314 -33.78 -18.74 16.87
N PHE A 315 -32.62 -18.15 16.65
CA PHE A 315 -31.88 -17.39 17.65
C PHE A 315 -31.49 -16.00 17.13
N SER A 316 -31.31 -15.05 18.05
CA SER A 316 -30.75 -13.75 17.77
C SER A 316 -29.22 -13.79 17.57
N VAL A 317 -28.66 -12.74 16.99
CA VAL A 317 -27.20 -12.57 16.85
C VAL A 317 -26.50 -12.71 18.21
N SER A 318 -27.02 -12.05 19.24
CA SER A 318 -26.47 -12.06 20.59
C SER A 318 -26.46 -13.46 21.24
N GLN A 319 -27.42 -14.31 20.92
CA GLN A 319 -27.47 -15.72 21.35
C GLN A 319 -26.50 -16.59 20.56
N ILE A 320 -26.39 -16.36 19.24
CA ILE A 320 -25.44 -17.06 18.37
C ILE A 320 -23.99 -16.75 18.77
N TYR A 321 -23.68 -15.53 19.23
CA TYR A 321 -22.37 -15.20 19.80
C TYR A 321 -22.00 -16.17 20.94
N GLY A 322 -22.95 -16.51 21.81
CA GLY A 322 -22.72 -17.50 22.86
C GLY A 322 -22.45 -18.90 22.33
N ILE A 323 -23.11 -19.31 21.25
CA ILE A 323 -22.86 -20.59 20.56
C ILE A 323 -21.44 -20.61 19.98
N ILE A 324 -21.04 -19.55 19.25
CA ILE A 324 -19.73 -19.41 18.64
C ILE A 324 -18.63 -19.45 19.71
N TYR A 325 -18.75 -18.62 20.75
CA TYR A 325 -17.78 -18.57 21.84
C TYR A 325 -17.52 -19.95 22.45
N ARG A 326 -18.59 -20.69 22.79
CA ARG A 326 -18.47 -22.02 23.36
C ARG A 326 -17.86 -23.04 22.39
N ALA A 327 -18.22 -22.99 21.10
CA ALA A 327 -17.67 -23.87 20.09
C ALA A 327 -16.15 -23.66 19.90
N VAL A 328 -15.69 -22.40 19.84
CA VAL A 328 -14.26 -22.07 19.75
C VAL A 328 -13.53 -22.50 21.02
N ALA A 329 -14.08 -22.18 22.21
CA ALA A 329 -13.46 -22.53 23.48
C ALA A 329 -13.31 -24.05 23.64
N ASN A 330 -14.35 -24.84 23.36
CA ASN A 330 -14.30 -26.28 23.45
C ASN A 330 -13.32 -26.92 22.46
N SER A 331 -13.29 -26.45 21.22
CA SER A 331 -12.35 -26.93 20.21
C SER A 331 -10.89 -26.60 20.60
N THR A 332 -10.66 -25.43 21.15
CA THR A 332 -9.35 -25.00 21.63
C THR A 332 -8.90 -25.83 22.84
N GLN A 333 -9.79 -26.06 23.79
CA GLN A 333 -9.49 -26.87 24.97
C GLN A 333 -9.07 -28.32 24.57
N ARG A 334 -9.77 -28.95 23.63
CA ARG A 334 -9.44 -30.30 23.13
C ARG A 334 -8.09 -30.32 22.40
N TYR A 335 -7.77 -29.26 21.65
CA TYR A 335 -6.46 -29.12 21.05
C TYR A 335 -5.35 -28.95 22.10
N GLN A 336 -5.56 -28.12 23.11
CA GLN A 336 -4.60 -27.93 24.21
C GLN A 336 -4.40 -29.19 25.07
N ALA A 337 -5.45 -30.00 25.22
CA ALA A 337 -5.37 -31.31 25.89
C ALA A 337 -4.67 -32.38 25.03
N GLY A 338 -4.29 -32.07 23.80
CA GLY A 338 -3.66 -33.05 22.90
C GLY A 338 -4.58 -34.07 22.29
N GLU A 339 -5.93 -33.93 22.44
CA GLU A 339 -6.93 -34.88 21.92
C GLU A 339 -7.07 -34.81 20.39
N ILE A 340 -6.87 -33.61 19.82
CA ILE A 340 -7.03 -33.33 18.39
C ILE A 340 -5.94 -32.41 17.88
N THR A 341 -5.65 -32.46 16.58
CA THR A 341 -4.73 -31.54 15.94
C THR A 341 -5.33 -30.15 15.83
N ARG A 342 -4.49 -29.11 15.66
CA ARG A 342 -4.93 -27.71 15.46
C ARG A 342 -5.89 -27.58 14.26
N ILE A 343 -5.56 -28.23 13.14
CA ILE A 343 -6.41 -28.22 11.93
C ILE A 343 -7.77 -28.87 12.22
N HIS A 344 -7.79 -29.98 12.95
CA HIS A 344 -9.04 -30.60 13.34
C HIS A 344 -9.87 -29.74 14.29
N ALA A 345 -9.24 -29.10 15.28
CA ALA A 345 -9.91 -28.17 16.17
C ALA A 345 -10.56 -27.00 15.39
N GLN A 346 -9.82 -26.35 14.52
CA GLN A 346 -10.30 -25.29 13.64
C GLN A 346 -11.52 -25.74 12.82
N ASN A 347 -11.42 -26.86 12.11
CA ASN A 347 -12.46 -27.35 11.23
C ASN A 347 -13.72 -27.90 12.01
N SER A 348 -13.57 -28.24 13.27
CA SER A 348 -14.67 -28.74 14.11
C SER A 348 -15.58 -27.63 14.67
N VAL A 349 -15.15 -26.36 14.64
CA VAL A 349 -15.90 -25.24 15.23
C VAL A 349 -17.31 -25.12 14.63
N ILE A 350 -17.44 -25.14 13.31
CA ILE A 350 -18.75 -25.01 12.63
C ILE A 350 -19.67 -26.15 12.93
N THR A 351 -19.16 -27.39 12.90
CA THR A 351 -19.95 -28.56 13.28
C THR A 351 -20.34 -28.49 14.76
N SER A 352 -19.51 -27.94 15.63
CA SER A 352 -19.84 -27.71 17.04
C SER A 352 -20.95 -26.66 17.20
N CYS A 353 -20.90 -25.56 16.44
CA CYS A 353 -21.98 -24.56 16.41
C CYS A 353 -23.30 -25.18 15.96
N GLU A 354 -23.29 -25.93 14.87
CA GLU A 354 -24.44 -26.65 14.33
C GLU A 354 -25.05 -27.59 15.36
N SER A 355 -24.23 -28.51 15.94
CA SER A 355 -24.69 -29.50 16.93
C SER A 355 -25.21 -28.84 18.21
N HIS A 356 -24.62 -27.74 18.66
CA HIS A 356 -25.09 -27.03 19.83
C HIS A 356 -26.42 -26.30 19.57
N GLY A 357 -26.56 -25.65 18.42
CA GLY A 357 -27.82 -25.03 18.01
C GLY A 357 -28.94 -26.00 17.86
N GLN A 358 -28.71 -27.14 17.14
CA GLN A 358 -29.71 -28.21 16.99
C GLN A 358 -30.20 -28.76 18.34
N ARG A 359 -29.28 -29.01 19.28
CA ARG A 359 -29.66 -29.43 20.64
C ARG A 359 -30.45 -28.38 21.38
N ALA A 360 -30.07 -27.10 21.27
CA ALA A 360 -30.78 -25.99 21.90
C ALA A 360 -32.21 -25.88 21.37
N ILE A 361 -32.41 -26.04 20.07
CA ILE A 361 -33.73 -26.08 19.42
C ILE A 361 -34.55 -27.27 19.93
N ALA A 362 -33.98 -28.47 19.83
CA ALA A 362 -34.69 -29.68 20.19
C ALA A 362 -35.11 -29.75 21.66
N GLN A 363 -34.33 -29.16 22.56
CA GLN A 363 -34.58 -29.17 24.01
C GLN A 363 -35.22 -27.88 24.54
N GLY A 364 -35.50 -26.90 23.67
CA GLY A 364 -36.13 -25.64 24.05
C GLY A 364 -35.27 -24.80 25.01
N TRP A 365 -33.92 -24.78 24.81
CA TRP A 365 -33.04 -24.07 25.72
C TRP A 365 -33.21 -22.58 25.58
N LYS A 366 -33.24 -21.87 26.71
CA LYS A 366 -33.11 -20.42 26.74
C LYS A 366 -31.62 -20.07 26.72
N LEU A 367 -31.12 -19.63 25.56
CA LEU A 367 -29.74 -19.23 25.42
C LEU A 367 -29.54 -17.83 26.02
N SER A 368 -28.38 -17.63 26.66
CA SER A 368 -28.00 -16.29 27.17
C SER A 368 -27.63 -15.36 26.05
N HIS A 369 -27.97 -14.10 26.18
CA HIS A 369 -27.56 -13.03 25.28
C HIS A 369 -26.15 -12.56 25.60
N TYR A 370 -25.31 -12.42 24.57
CA TYR A 370 -23.97 -11.86 24.68
C TYR A 370 -23.98 -10.45 24.09
N SER A 371 -23.47 -9.49 24.84
CA SER A 371 -23.34 -8.12 24.35
C SER A 371 -22.32 -8.02 23.22
N ARG A 372 -22.46 -7.02 22.37
CA ARG A 372 -21.39 -6.60 21.44
C ARG A 372 -20.10 -6.34 22.21
N ILE A 373 -19.00 -6.76 21.66
CA ILE A 373 -17.68 -6.54 22.26
C ILE A 373 -17.08 -5.24 21.76
N ARG A 374 -16.23 -4.61 22.59
CA ARG A 374 -15.62 -3.33 22.27
C ARG A 374 -14.77 -3.37 20.98
N ASP A 375 -14.11 -4.51 20.74
CA ASP A 375 -13.23 -4.69 19.57
C ASP A 375 -14.02 -4.86 18.26
N LEU A 376 -15.32 -5.13 18.34
CA LEU A 376 -16.25 -5.24 17.21
C LEU A 376 -17.42 -4.26 17.42
N PRO A 377 -17.18 -2.95 17.21
CA PRO A 377 -18.25 -1.96 17.29
C PRO A 377 -19.30 -2.24 16.22
N GLU A 378 -20.50 -1.74 16.45
CA GLU A 378 -21.59 -1.85 15.49
C GLU A 378 -21.21 -1.18 14.17
N ALA A 379 -21.39 -1.88 13.05
CA ALA A 379 -21.13 -1.35 11.72
C ALA A 379 -22.16 -0.29 11.31
N TYR A 380 -21.76 0.63 10.43
CA TYR A 380 -22.66 1.70 9.97
C TYR A 380 -23.95 1.17 9.33
N ILE A 381 -23.86 0.09 8.55
CA ILE A 381 -25.07 -0.53 7.95
C ILE A 381 -26.05 -1.03 9.01
N SER A 382 -25.55 -1.63 10.11
CA SER A 382 -26.36 -2.08 11.24
C SER A 382 -27.06 -0.91 11.92
N GLN A 383 -26.29 0.17 12.20
CA GLN A 383 -26.84 1.39 12.81
C GLN A 383 -27.93 2.02 11.95
N VAL A 384 -27.70 2.17 10.64
CA VAL A 384 -28.67 2.76 9.73
C VAL A 384 -29.91 1.88 9.63
N LEU A 385 -29.73 0.58 9.42
CA LEU A 385 -30.85 -0.35 9.29
C LEU A 385 -31.69 -0.39 10.57
N TYR A 386 -31.06 -0.67 11.71
CA TYR A 386 -31.80 -0.94 12.94
C TYR A 386 -32.36 0.35 13.59
N THR A 387 -31.57 1.45 13.58
CA THR A 387 -31.98 2.67 14.27
C THR A 387 -32.80 3.61 13.38
N SER A 388 -32.39 3.81 12.11
CA SER A 388 -33.01 4.82 11.26
C SER A 388 -34.12 4.27 10.38
N VAL A 389 -33.93 3.07 9.81
CA VAL A 389 -34.90 2.46 8.88
C VAL A 389 -35.96 1.67 9.63
N MET A 390 -35.56 0.69 10.44
CA MET A 390 -36.52 -0.20 11.13
C MET A 390 -37.00 0.34 12.49
N GLN A 391 -36.27 1.29 13.10
CA GLN A 391 -36.54 1.87 14.40
C GLN A 391 -36.65 0.87 15.56
N ILE A 392 -35.89 -0.24 15.45
CA ILE A 392 -35.80 -1.30 16.44
C ILE A 392 -34.53 -1.24 17.30
N ALA A 393 -33.55 -0.40 16.93
CA ALA A 393 -32.31 -0.14 17.67
C ALA A 393 -31.62 -1.45 18.15
N GLU A 394 -31.44 -1.61 19.45
CA GLU A 394 -30.77 -2.75 20.08
C GLU A 394 -31.48 -4.10 19.82
N LEU A 395 -32.76 -4.08 19.48
CA LEU A 395 -33.51 -5.29 19.16
C LEU A 395 -32.98 -5.96 17.88
N GLY A 396 -32.36 -5.21 16.98
CA GLY A 396 -31.72 -5.77 15.78
C GLY A 396 -30.67 -6.84 16.09
N CYS A 397 -29.98 -6.75 17.23
CA CYS A 397 -29.00 -7.74 17.70
C CYS A 397 -29.60 -8.73 18.72
N SER A 398 -30.52 -8.29 19.58
CA SER A 398 -31.04 -9.08 20.69
C SER A 398 -32.28 -9.92 20.35
N GLU A 399 -32.97 -9.59 19.28
CA GLU A 399 -34.09 -10.37 18.77
C GLU A 399 -33.70 -11.12 17.48
N LYS A 400 -34.39 -12.22 17.19
CA LYS A 400 -34.19 -12.92 15.92
C LYS A 400 -34.88 -12.19 14.78
N PRO A 401 -34.32 -12.23 13.55
CA PRO A 401 -34.97 -11.62 12.41
C PRO A 401 -36.42 -12.14 12.23
N THR A 402 -37.34 -11.17 12.14
CA THR A 402 -38.77 -11.45 11.94
C THR A 402 -39.39 -10.40 11.03
N ILE A 403 -40.40 -10.77 10.26
CA ILE A 403 -41.14 -9.86 9.39
C ILE A 403 -42.09 -8.94 10.17
N ASN A 404 -42.41 -9.32 11.40
CA ASN A 404 -43.28 -8.58 12.30
C ASN A 404 -42.46 -7.86 13.38
N PHE A 405 -41.63 -6.91 12.96
CA PHE A 405 -40.83 -6.02 13.86
C PHE A 405 -41.54 -4.71 14.13
#